data_06a27fb529f248b1a467abc65828d71e
#
_entry.id   06a27fb529f248b1a467abc65828d71e
#
_cell.length_a   1.000
_cell.length_b   1.000
_cell.length_c   1.000
_cell.angle_alpha   90.00
_cell.angle_beta   90.00
_cell.angle_gamma   90.00
#
_symmetry.space_group_name_H-M   'P 1'
#
loop_
_entity.id
_entity.type
_entity.pdbx_description
1 polymer ?
#
loop_
_entity_poly.entity_id
_entity_poly.type
_entity_poly.pdbx_seq_one_letter_code
_entity_poly.pdbx_strand_id
1 'polypeptide(L)'
;MPFKDLMSEHKNVHTVVSNSSKADIFIYDTLRKKCTSVQDTIFEIKTKKDFEAMVEIVSVESMLAKKWLFVLEYKKIKGTLIKKKGVLENSNSEFLIKFEKYKDMLDFRKNFSEIMPLVNEMYIPYLRWSELSFLLYDSLEKGKISSAMFQVVARSYARDAEAVFKMKEYLEAGFTVTTRKEVAEVCGGTVHTLNEFVLSLLTAKVNTVQGIKTSMRLKASEMNEFSKMYEPNQLRGILRACLSDILLIKQLYLNGVIYDSFVGTPDELDVARLKRYERQLPRIVGEDLPYERIVRVYKLINEVGVWRDNIDIMKFLYLYYELRKEEMVGDR
;
A
#
# COMPACT_ATOMS: atom_id res chain seq x y z
N MET A 1 15.07 -10.75 -1.34
CA MET A 1 14.31 -9.47 -1.39
C MET A 1 13.98 -9.18 -2.85
N PRO A 2 12.71 -9.05 -3.24
CA PRO A 2 12.32 -8.96 -4.65
C PRO A 2 13.06 -7.90 -5.47
N PHE A 3 13.18 -6.66 -4.97
CA PHE A 3 13.92 -5.62 -5.71
C PHE A 3 15.44 -5.85 -5.74
N LYS A 4 16.03 -6.45 -4.71
CA LYS A 4 17.44 -6.85 -4.73
C LYS A 4 17.66 -7.99 -5.72
N ASP A 5 16.72 -8.92 -5.80
CA ASP A 5 16.76 -10.07 -6.70
C ASP A 5 16.58 -9.69 -8.18
N LEU A 6 16.02 -8.48 -8.48
CA LEU A 6 16.05 -7.93 -9.85
C LEU A 6 17.47 -7.76 -10.38
N MET A 7 18.42 -7.47 -9.51
CA MET A 7 19.82 -7.27 -9.88
C MET A 7 20.63 -8.57 -9.84
N SER A 8 20.04 -9.68 -9.38
CA SER A 8 20.68 -10.98 -9.31
C SER A 8 20.82 -11.61 -10.69
N GLU A 9 21.98 -12.20 -10.98
CA GLU A 9 22.20 -12.95 -12.21
C GLU A 9 21.57 -14.36 -12.19
N HIS A 10 21.17 -14.82 -11.01
CA HIS A 10 20.63 -16.19 -10.82
C HIS A 10 19.12 -16.28 -11.09
N LYS A 11 18.43 -15.14 -11.27
CA LYS A 11 16.99 -15.10 -11.54
C LYS A 11 16.74 -14.33 -12.81
N ASN A 12 16.21 -15.02 -13.81
CA ASN A 12 15.88 -14.47 -15.11
C ASN A 12 14.37 -14.38 -15.37
N VAL A 13 13.54 -14.93 -14.50
CA VAL A 13 12.09 -14.83 -14.56
C VAL A 13 11.58 -13.95 -13.42
N HIS A 14 10.98 -12.83 -13.77
CA HIS A 14 10.42 -11.86 -12.83
C HIS A 14 8.92 -11.80 -12.99
N THR A 15 8.19 -12.01 -11.91
CA THR A 15 6.73 -11.92 -11.90
C THR A 15 6.30 -10.69 -11.12
N VAL A 16 5.35 -9.93 -11.64
CA VAL A 16 4.90 -8.68 -11.01
C VAL A 16 3.39 -8.52 -11.03
N VAL A 17 2.84 -8.15 -9.88
CA VAL A 17 1.54 -7.49 -9.76
C VAL A 17 1.83 -6.04 -9.40
N SER A 18 1.44 -5.11 -10.26
CA SER A 18 1.73 -3.68 -10.06
C SER A 18 0.47 -2.84 -10.23
N ASN A 19 0.39 -1.78 -9.43
CA ASN A 19 -0.59 -0.71 -9.53
C ASN A 19 0.08 0.67 -9.63
N SER A 20 1.39 0.70 -9.94
CA SER A 20 2.20 1.93 -10.02
C SER A 20 2.98 1.97 -11.33
N SER A 21 2.75 3.02 -12.12
CA SER A 21 3.50 3.28 -13.35
C SER A 21 4.98 3.56 -13.08
N LYS A 22 5.31 4.22 -11.95
CA LYS A 22 6.69 4.51 -11.55
C LYS A 22 7.44 3.25 -11.14
N ALA A 23 6.77 2.34 -10.42
CA ALA A 23 7.34 1.03 -10.09
C ALA A 23 7.62 0.22 -11.37
N ASP A 24 6.69 0.23 -12.32
CA ASP A 24 6.87 -0.44 -13.60
C ASP A 24 8.10 0.11 -14.35
N ILE A 25 8.24 1.45 -14.46
CA ILE A 25 9.39 2.09 -15.09
C ILE A 25 10.69 1.66 -14.40
N PHE A 26 10.73 1.70 -13.07
CA PHE A 26 11.90 1.28 -12.31
C PHE A 26 12.29 -0.19 -12.58
N ILE A 27 11.33 -1.09 -12.62
CA ILE A 27 11.54 -2.51 -12.91
C ILE A 27 12.08 -2.67 -14.35
N TYR A 28 11.44 -2.01 -15.32
CA TYR A 28 11.89 -2.03 -16.72
C TYR A 28 13.33 -1.54 -16.86
N ASP A 29 13.67 -0.39 -16.30
CA ASP A 29 15.00 0.21 -16.41
C ASP A 29 16.05 -0.66 -15.72
N THR A 30 15.69 -1.30 -14.61
CA THR A 30 16.59 -2.20 -13.89
C THR A 30 16.86 -3.46 -14.70
N LEU A 31 15.85 -4.10 -15.26
CA LEU A 31 16.00 -5.30 -16.09
C LEU A 31 16.69 -5.00 -17.43
N ARG A 32 16.40 -3.86 -18.04
CA ARG A 32 17.03 -3.41 -19.28
C ARG A 32 18.55 -3.27 -19.14
N LYS A 33 19.04 -2.82 -17.98
CA LYS A 33 20.48 -2.71 -17.70
C LYS A 33 21.21 -4.08 -17.70
N LYS A 34 20.48 -5.17 -17.52
CA LYS A 34 21.01 -6.54 -17.60
C LYS A 34 21.08 -7.05 -19.03
N CYS A 35 20.45 -6.41 -19.98
CA CYS A 35 20.39 -6.82 -21.36
C CYS A 35 21.53 -6.19 -22.18
N THR A 36 22.08 -6.92 -23.15
CA THR A 36 23.35 -6.60 -23.82
C THR A 36 23.26 -5.54 -24.90
N SER A 37 22.08 -5.05 -25.29
CA SER A 37 21.96 -3.97 -26.26
C SER A 37 20.83 -2.98 -25.93
N VAL A 38 21.06 -1.69 -26.18
CA VAL A 38 20.31 -0.61 -25.57
C VAL A 38 19.02 -0.23 -26.30
N GLN A 39 18.84 -0.57 -27.57
CA GLN A 39 17.71 -0.05 -28.36
C GLN A 39 16.68 -1.07 -28.82
N ASP A 40 17.03 -2.35 -29.02
CA ASP A 40 16.12 -3.35 -29.60
C ASP A 40 15.86 -4.56 -28.67
N THR A 41 15.95 -4.38 -27.37
CA THR A 41 15.99 -5.49 -26.42
C THR A 41 14.71 -5.73 -25.64
N ILE A 42 13.67 -4.93 -25.83
CA ILE A 42 12.39 -5.09 -25.14
C ILE A 42 11.33 -5.56 -26.12
N PHE A 43 10.79 -6.75 -25.89
CA PHE A 43 9.69 -7.30 -26.68
C PHE A 43 8.44 -7.47 -25.81
N GLU A 44 7.38 -6.74 -26.16
CA GLU A 44 6.08 -6.90 -25.52
C GLU A 44 5.30 -8.05 -26.17
N ILE A 45 4.99 -9.07 -25.41
CA ILE A 45 4.32 -10.29 -25.84
C ILE A 45 2.86 -10.23 -25.39
N LYS A 46 1.97 -9.83 -26.30
CA LYS A 46 0.54 -9.62 -26.04
C LYS A 46 -0.35 -10.62 -26.76
N THR A 47 0.16 -11.25 -27.81
CA THR A 47 -0.60 -12.20 -28.63
C THR A 47 0.11 -13.54 -28.74
N LYS A 48 -0.61 -14.56 -29.22
CA LYS A 48 -0.02 -15.88 -29.51
C LYS A 48 1.08 -15.77 -30.57
N LYS A 49 0.90 -14.92 -31.58
CA LYS A 49 1.89 -14.70 -32.65
C LYS A 49 3.19 -14.10 -32.09
N ASP A 50 3.07 -13.10 -31.21
CA ASP A 50 4.24 -12.51 -30.54
C ASP A 50 4.98 -13.56 -29.71
N PHE A 51 4.22 -14.46 -29.05
CA PHE A 51 4.82 -15.55 -28.28
C PHE A 51 5.55 -16.56 -29.15
N GLU A 52 5.03 -16.90 -30.32
CA GLU A 52 5.70 -17.78 -31.27
C GLU A 52 6.99 -17.15 -31.79
N ALA A 53 6.97 -15.87 -32.14
CA ALA A 53 8.18 -15.13 -32.52
C ALA A 53 9.21 -15.07 -31.36
N MET A 54 8.78 -14.87 -30.12
CA MET A 54 9.65 -14.95 -28.94
C MET A 54 10.34 -16.32 -28.84
N VAL A 55 9.60 -17.41 -29.03
CA VAL A 55 10.17 -18.76 -28.97
C VAL A 55 11.25 -18.96 -30.03
N GLU A 56 11.06 -18.43 -31.24
CA GLU A 56 12.06 -18.48 -32.31
C GLU A 56 13.33 -17.69 -31.91
N ILE A 57 13.18 -16.48 -31.37
CA ILE A 57 14.31 -15.66 -30.88
C ILE A 57 15.06 -16.41 -29.79
N VAL A 58 14.38 -16.97 -28.80
CA VAL A 58 15.00 -17.72 -27.70
C VAL A 58 15.75 -18.96 -28.22
N SER A 59 15.24 -19.63 -29.26
CA SER A 59 15.88 -20.80 -29.82
C SER A 59 17.25 -20.52 -30.48
N VAL A 60 17.47 -19.29 -30.92
CA VAL A 60 18.75 -18.85 -31.54
C VAL A 60 19.57 -17.92 -30.64
N GLU A 61 19.12 -17.67 -29.43
CA GLU A 61 19.71 -16.74 -28.47
C GLU A 61 21.20 -17.04 -28.19
N SER A 62 21.54 -18.31 -27.98
CA SER A 62 22.91 -18.74 -27.71
C SER A 62 23.85 -18.45 -28.89
N MET A 63 23.35 -18.51 -30.10
CA MET A 63 24.15 -18.23 -31.31
C MET A 63 24.42 -16.75 -31.51
N LEU A 64 23.53 -15.90 -31.01
CA LEU A 64 23.63 -14.43 -31.19
C LEU A 64 24.39 -13.75 -30.05
N ALA A 65 24.69 -14.46 -28.97
CA ALA A 65 25.33 -13.95 -27.74
C ALA A 65 24.62 -12.68 -27.20
N LYS A 66 23.31 -12.56 -27.43
CA LYS A 66 22.48 -11.43 -27.02
C LYS A 66 21.54 -11.85 -25.89
N LYS A 67 21.20 -10.89 -25.04
CA LYS A 67 20.28 -11.03 -23.93
C LYS A 67 19.14 -10.04 -24.09
N TRP A 68 17.90 -10.52 -24.14
CA TRP A 68 16.70 -9.70 -24.34
C TRP A 68 15.85 -9.60 -23.08
N LEU A 69 14.96 -8.63 -23.05
CA LEU A 69 13.89 -8.52 -22.08
C LEU A 69 12.55 -8.79 -22.76
N PHE A 70 11.90 -9.88 -22.38
CA PHE A 70 10.56 -10.22 -22.82
C PHE A 70 9.53 -9.85 -21.75
N VAL A 71 8.56 -9.02 -22.13
CA VAL A 71 7.48 -8.56 -21.25
C VAL A 71 6.20 -9.27 -21.64
N LEU A 72 5.70 -10.12 -20.75
CA LEU A 72 4.58 -11.01 -21.00
C LEU A 72 3.35 -10.61 -20.19
N GLU A 73 2.20 -10.46 -20.85
CA GLU A 73 0.91 -10.31 -20.18
C GLU A 73 0.29 -11.69 -19.95
N TYR A 74 0.44 -12.24 -18.75
CA TYR A 74 0.09 -13.62 -18.40
C TYR A 74 -1.29 -14.03 -18.88
N LYS A 75 -2.31 -13.22 -18.60
CA LYS A 75 -3.71 -13.50 -18.92
C LYS A 75 -3.94 -13.77 -20.41
N LYS A 76 -3.21 -13.06 -21.27
CA LYS A 76 -3.35 -13.17 -22.73
C LYS A 76 -2.67 -14.39 -23.32
N ILE A 77 -1.59 -14.85 -22.70
CA ILE A 77 -0.73 -15.91 -23.24
C ILE A 77 -0.71 -17.18 -22.40
N LYS A 78 -1.42 -17.24 -21.28
CA LYS A 78 -1.39 -18.32 -20.29
C LYS A 78 -1.41 -19.71 -20.92
N GLY A 79 -2.37 -20.00 -21.81
CA GLY A 79 -2.54 -21.32 -22.41
C GLY A 79 -1.35 -21.75 -23.29
N THR A 80 -0.72 -20.80 -23.98
CA THR A 80 0.45 -21.06 -24.82
C THR A 80 1.71 -21.19 -23.99
N LEU A 81 1.86 -20.35 -22.96
CA LEU A 81 2.98 -20.35 -22.03
C LEU A 81 3.06 -21.69 -21.27
N ILE A 82 1.93 -22.20 -20.77
CA ILE A 82 1.88 -23.49 -20.07
C ILE A 82 2.33 -24.65 -20.98
N LYS A 83 1.95 -24.63 -22.26
CA LYS A 83 2.36 -25.66 -23.24
C LYS A 83 3.85 -25.62 -23.58
N LYS A 84 4.49 -24.48 -23.45
CA LYS A 84 5.90 -24.25 -23.83
C LYS A 84 6.74 -23.70 -22.66
N LYS A 85 6.47 -24.16 -21.42
CA LYS A 85 7.13 -23.67 -20.20
C LYS A 85 8.66 -23.76 -20.23
N GLY A 86 9.22 -24.72 -20.93
CA GLY A 86 10.67 -24.89 -21.09
C GLY A 86 11.39 -23.69 -21.71
N VAL A 87 10.66 -22.77 -22.37
CA VAL A 87 11.23 -21.51 -22.87
C VAL A 87 11.76 -20.64 -21.73
N LEU A 88 11.08 -20.62 -20.57
CA LEU A 88 11.51 -19.86 -19.41
C LEU A 88 12.71 -20.48 -18.70
N GLU A 89 12.89 -21.81 -18.82
CA GLU A 89 13.96 -22.56 -18.14
C GLU A 89 15.28 -22.49 -18.93
N ASN A 90 15.20 -22.50 -20.24
CA ASN A 90 16.35 -22.71 -21.13
C ASN A 90 16.89 -21.42 -21.76
N SER A 91 16.38 -20.27 -21.39
CA SER A 91 16.79 -18.97 -21.92
C SER A 91 17.71 -18.23 -20.97
N ASN A 92 18.69 -17.52 -21.51
CA ASN A 92 19.53 -16.58 -20.77
C ASN A 92 18.92 -15.17 -20.71
N SER A 93 17.84 -14.92 -21.44
CA SER A 93 17.12 -13.64 -21.47
C SER A 93 16.31 -13.41 -20.20
N GLU A 94 15.95 -12.15 -19.97
CA GLU A 94 15.11 -11.75 -18.86
C GLU A 94 13.63 -11.81 -19.25
N PHE A 95 12.79 -12.36 -18.40
CA PHE A 95 11.35 -12.43 -18.58
C PHE A 95 10.65 -11.63 -17.48
N LEU A 96 9.83 -10.65 -17.86
CA LEU A 96 8.94 -9.94 -16.95
C LEU A 96 7.50 -10.35 -17.22
N ILE A 97 6.92 -11.13 -16.33
CA ILE A 97 5.55 -11.63 -16.43
C ILE A 97 4.63 -10.73 -15.60
N LYS A 98 3.76 -9.99 -16.27
CA LYS A 98 2.80 -9.08 -15.63
C LYS A 98 1.48 -9.77 -15.36
N PHE A 99 0.97 -9.58 -14.13
CA PHE A 99 -0.34 -10.06 -13.71
C PHE A 99 -1.25 -8.87 -13.38
N GLU A 100 -2.53 -8.99 -13.75
CA GLU A 100 -3.54 -8.01 -13.35
C GLU A 100 -3.91 -8.16 -11.86
N LYS A 101 -3.91 -9.39 -11.35
CA LYS A 101 -4.34 -9.72 -10.00
C LYS A 101 -3.40 -10.71 -9.31
N TYR A 102 -3.35 -10.66 -8.00
CA TYR A 102 -2.60 -11.63 -7.19
C TYR A 102 -3.02 -13.08 -7.42
N LYS A 103 -4.31 -13.30 -7.69
CA LYS A 103 -4.84 -14.63 -8.04
C LYS A 103 -4.15 -15.24 -9.26
N ASP A 104 -3.84 -14.43 -10.25
CA ASP A 104 -3.16 -14.88 -11.47
C ASP A 104 -1.70 -15.29 -11.18
N MET A 105 -1.04 -14.60 -10.26
CA MET A 105 0.29 -14.97 -9.77
C MET A 105 0.26 -16.31 -9.00
N LEU A 106 -0.77 -16.56 -8.18
CA LEU A 106 -0.95 -17.85 -7.50
C LEU A 106 -1.21 -18.99 -8.50
N ASP A 107 -1.98 -18.71 -9.56
CA ASP A 107 -2.20 -19.66 -10.64
C ASP A 107 -0.90 -19.96 -11.41
N PHE A 108 -0.08 -18.96 -11.66
CA PHE A 108 1.26 -19.15 -12.23
C PHE A 108 2.12 -20.06 -11.36
N ARG A 109 2.22 -19.81 -10.06
CA ARG A 109 2.97 -20.67 -9.12
C ARG A 109 2.56 -22.14 -9.22
N LYS A 110 1.24 -22.40 -9.33
CA LYS A 110 0.71 -23.76 -9.45
C LYS A 110 1.12 -24.45 -10.74
N ASN A 111 1.09 -23.72 -11.86
CA ASN A 111 1.39 -24.27 -13.18
C ASN A 111 2.91 -24.36 -13.48
N PHE A 112 3.72 -23.57 -12.77
CA PHE A 112 5.15 -23.40 -13.00
C PHE A 112 5.98 -23.69 -11.75
N SER A 113 5.53 -24.63 -10.91
CA SER A 113 6.21 -24.98 -9.65
C SER A 113 7.67 -25.37 -9.82
N GLU A 114 8.03 -26.00 -10.95
CA GLU A 114 9.39 -26.47 -11.27
C GLU A 114 10.39 -25.33 -11.45
N ILE A 115 9.95 -24.19 -12.04
CA ILE A 115 10.83 -23.04 -12.29
C ILE A 115 10.83 -22.01 -11.15
N MET A 116 10.04 -22.21 -10.10
CA MET A 116 9.96 -21.25 -8.99
C MET A 116 11.32 -20.86 -8.38
N PRO A 117 12.34 -21.73 -8.33
CA PRO A 117 13.68 -21.32 -7.90
C PRO A 117 14.32 -20.21 -8.74
N LEU A 118 13.96 -20.13 -10.04
CA LEU A 118 14.43 -19.10 -10.98
C LEU A 118 13.58 -17.84 -10.97
N VAL A 119 12.43 -17.87 -10.26
CA VAL A 119 11.45 -16.79 -10.26
C VAL A 119 11.72 -15.81 -9.14
N ASN A 120 11.68 -14.52 -9.48
CA ASN A 120 11.63 -13.43 -8.54
C ASN A 120 10.19 -12.84 -8.54
N GLU A 121 9.50 -12.94 -7.43
CA GLU A 121 8.10 -12.49 -7.30
C GLU A 121 8.01 -11.14 -6.63
N MET A 122 7.32 -10.20 -7.28
CA MET A 122 7.09 -8.84 -6.80
C MET A 122 5.59 -8.56 -6.66
N TYR A 123 5.19 -8.14 -5.46
CA TYR A 123 3.85 -7.67 -5.18
C TYR A 123 3.89 -6.19 -4.80
N ILE A 124 3.77 -5.34 -5.80
CA ILE A 124 3.93 -3.89 -5.69
C ILE A 124 2.82 -3.19 -4.88
N PRO A 125 1.54 -3.64 -4.91
CA PRO A 125 0.50 -3.02 -4.09
C PRO A 125 0.78 -2.97 -2.59
N TYR A 126 1.77 -3.74 -2.12
CA TYR A 126 2.24 -3.67 -0.73
C TYR A 126 3.75 -3.88 -0.66
N LEU A 127 4.47 -2.80 -0.38
CA LEU A 127 5.92 -2.82 -0.18
C LEU A 127 6.24 -3.19 1.29
N ARG A 128 6.97 -4.27 1.47
CA ARG A 128 7.45 -4.68 2.80
C ARG A 128 8.54 -3.74 3.29
N TRP A 129 8.76 -3.71 4.59
CA TRP A 129 9.82 -2.90 5.20
C TRP A 129 11.19 -3.11 4.55
N SER A 130 11.56 -4.35 4.28
CA SER A 130 12.82 -4.68 3.62
C SER A 130 12.95 -4.13 2.21
N GLU A 131 11.85 -4.05 1.47
CA GLU A 131 11.81 -3.49 0.11
C GLU A 131 11.91 -1.96 0.16
N LEU A 132 11.20 -1.33 1.08
CA LEU A 132 11.31 0.11 1.33
C LEU A 132 12.73 0.50 1.75
N SER A 133 13.32 -0.28 2.66
CA SER A 133 14.71 -0.07 3.09
C SER A 133 15.67 -0.18 1.92
N PHE A 134 15.49 -1.15 1.04
CA PHE A 134 16.32 -1.30 -0.16
C PHE A 134 16.16 -0.11 -1.12
N LEU A 135 14.92 0.31 -1.38
CA LEU A 135 14.62 1.41 -2.32
C LEU A 135 15.17 2.76 -1.86
N LEU A 136 15.20 3.01 -0.55
CA LEU A 136 15.60 4.29 0.05
C LEU A 136 16.95 4.24 0.79
N TYR A 137 17.66 3.10 0.71
CA TYR A 137 18.90 2.84 1.46
C TYR A 137 19.95 3.93 1.26
N ASP A 138 20.32 4.20 0.03
CA ASP A 138 21.33 5.21 -0.30
C ASP A 138 20.97 6.60 0.22
N SER A 139 19.69 6.93 0.21
CA SER A 139 19.20 8.23 0.68
C SER A 139 19.22 8.30 2.21
N LEU A 140 19.03 7.19 2.88
CA LEU A 140 19.12 7.06 4.33
C LEU A 140 20.57 7.18 4.80
N GLU A 141 21.51 6.46 4.16
CA GLU A 141 22.94 6.54 4.45
C GLU A 141 23.53 7.94 4.18
N LYS A 142 23.08 8.58 3.12
CA LYS A 142 23.52 9.96 2.77
C LYS A 142 22.83 11.04 3.61
N GLY A 143 21.97 10.68 4.57
CA GLY A 143 21.25 11.62 5.43
C GLY A 143 20.21 12.48 4.71
N LYS A 144 19.82 12.13 3.48
CA LYS A 144 18.78 12.85 2.73
C LYS A 144 17.39 12.66 3.30
N ILE A 145 17.17 11.56 3.99
CA ILE A 145 15.96 11.27 4.76
C ILE A 145 16.37 10.74 6.13
N SER A 146 15.81 11.30 7.20
CA SER A 146 16.08 10.80 8.55
C SER A 146 15.36 9.46 8.81
N SER A 147 15.88 8.66 9.74
CA SER A 147 15.23 7.40 10.15
C SER A 147 13.79 7.61 10.62
N ALA A 148 13.49 8.76 11.25
CA ALA A 148 12.13 9.11 11.67
C ALA A 148 11.22 9.34 10.46
N MET A 149 11.68 10.05 9.42
CA MET A 149 10.90 10.32 8.20
C MET A 149 10.79 9.06 7.35
N PHE A 150 11.82 8.23 7.28
CA PHE A 150 11.72 6.90 6.67
C PHE A 150 10.60 6.06 7.32
N GLN A 151 10.51 6.06 8.66
CA GLN A 151 9.41 5.37 9.36
C GLN A 151 8.03 5.95 9.01
N VAL A 152 7.92 7.26 8.80
CA VAL A 152 6.68 7.90 8.32
C VAL A 152 6.30 7.37 6.93
N VAL A 153 7.24 7.34 5.99
CA VAL A 153 7.02 6.78 4.64
C VAL A 153 6.58 5.32 4.75
N ALA A 154 7.31 4.51 5.50
CA ALA A 154 7.03 3.08 5.64
C ALA A 154 5.67 2.77 6.28
N ARG A 155 5.23 3.57 7.24
CA ARG A 155 3.94 3.37 7.92
C ARG A 155 2.76 3.91 7.14
N SER A 156 2.94 5.03 6.44
CA SER A 156 1.84 5.75 5.79
C SER A 156 1.68 5.40 4.31
N TYR A 157 2.77 5.01 3.64
CA TYR A 157 2.79 4.83 2.18
C TYR A 157 3.25 3.45 1.70
N ALA A 158 3.44 2.46 2.58
CA ALA A 158 3.84 1.11 2.17
C ALA A 158 2.86 0.44 1.19
N ARG A 159 1.62 0.92 1.13
CA ARG A 159 0.57 0.45 0.20
C ARG A 159 0.31 1.41 -0.96
N ASP A 160 1.11 2.44 -1.07
CA ASP A 160 1.10 3.39 -2.18
C ASP A 160 2.50 3.41 -2.82
N ALA A 161 2.74 2.44 -3.69
CA ALA A 161 4.02 2.32 -4.38
C ALA A 161 4.33 3.57 -5.21
N GLU A 162 3.31 4.22 -5.79
CA GLU A 162 3.50 5.45 -6.56
C GLU A 162 4.10 6.56 -5.70
N ALA A 163 3.58 6.74 -4.47
CA ALA A 163 4.11 7.70 -3.51
C ALA A 163 5.55 7.36 -3.08
N VAL A 164 5.84 6.09 -2.83
CA VAL A 164 7.19 5.64 -2.45
C VAL A 164 8.19 5.90 -3.58
N PHE A 165 7.84 5.60 -4.83
CA PHE A 165 8.72 5.86 -5.97
C PHE A 165 8.88 7.35 -6.26
N LYS A 166 7.86 8.19 -6.03
CA LYS A 166 8.01 9.66 -6.06
C LYS A 166 9.02 10.13 -5.00
N MET A 167 8.92 9.60 -3.78
CA MET A 167 9.89 9.91 -2.72
C MET A 167 11.31 9.50 -3.13
N LYS A 168 11.48 8.31 -3.68
CA LYS A 168 12.78 7.82 -4.19
C LYS A 168 13.35 8.78 -5.22
N GLU A 169 12.60 9.13 -6.27
CA GLU A 169 13.01 10.07 -7.32
C GLU A 169 13.39 11.44 -6.75
N TYR A 170 12.60 11.98 -5.81
CA TYR A 170 12.86 13.25 -5.16
C TYR A 170 14.19 13.25 -4.41
N LEU A 171 14.47 12.19 -3.65
CA LEU A 171 15.72 12.03 -2.92
C LEU A 171 16.92 11.80 -3.86
N GLU A 172 16.73 11.05 -4.96
CA GLU A 172 17.77 10.82 -5.98
C GLU A 172 18.11 12.12 -6.74
N ALA A 173 17.12 12.99 -6.96
CA ALA A 173 17.33 14.32 -7.53
C ALA A 173 18.15 15.28 -6.64
N GLY A 174 18.51 14.85 -5.43
CA GLY A 174 19.41 15.59 -4.53
C GLY A 174 18.70 16.35 -3.42
N PHE A 175 17.37 16.31 -3.35
CA PHE A 175 16.60 16.93 -2.28
C PHE A 175 16.68 16.15 -0.97
N THR A 176 16.35 16.83 0.13
CA THR A 176 16.30 16.25 1.49
C THR A 176 14.89 16.33 2.06
N VAL A 177 14.56 15.40 2.95
CA VAL A 177 13.26 15.34 3.63
C VAL A 177 13.50 15.23 5.14
N THR A 178 13.13 16.26 5.87
CA THR A 178 13.37 16.40 7.31
C THR A 178 12.08 16.45 8.13
N THR A 179 10.95 16.80 7.50
CA THR A 179 9.66 16.99 8.16
C THR A 179 8.57 16.12 7.55
N ARG A 180 7.53 15.82 8.35
CA ARG A 180 6.34 15.11 7.87
C ARG A 180 5.59 15.86 6.78
N LYS A 181 5.63 17.19 6.82
CA LYS A 181 4.99 18.04 5.81
C LYS A 181 5.64 17.82 4.44
N GLU A 182 6.97 17.81 4.38
CA GLU A 182 7.72 17.51 3.16
C GLU A 182 7.43 16.10 2.64
N VAL A 183 7.32 15.08 3.55
CA VAL A 183 6.90 13.74 3.15
C VAL A 183 5.53 13.78 2.48
N ALA A 184 4.55 14.51 3.04
CA ALA A 184 3.22 14.63 2.48
C ALA A 184 3.21 15.35 1.12
N GLU A 185 3.97 16.43 0.99
CA GLU A 185 4.08 17.20 -0.25
C GLU A 185 4.66 16.35 -1.39
N VAL A 186 5.71 15.58 -1.12
CA VAL A 186 6.35 14.71 -2.11
C VAL A 186 5.47 13.51 -2.46
N CYS A 187 4.91 12.85 -1.47
CA CYS A 187 4.09 11.64 -1.68
C CYS A 187 2.68 11.95 -2.20
N GLY A 188 2.24 13.21 -2.13
CA GLY A 188 0.94 13.62 -2.66
C GLY A 188 -0.25 13.24 -1.79
N GLY A 189 -0.07 13.14 -0.48
CA GLY A 189 -1.14 12.76 0.47
C GLY A 189 -1.08 13.52 1.78
N THR A 190 -2.14 13.44 2.55
CA THR A 190 -2.13 13.85 3.95
C THR A 190 -1.47 12.76 4.80
N VAL A 191 -0.49 13.13 5.64
CA VAL A 191 0.24 12.18 6.51
C VAL A 191 -0.60 11.82 7.73
N HIS A 192 -1.83 11.41 7.51
CA HIS A 192 -2.64 10.86 8.59
C HIS A 192 -2.56 9.34 8.54
N THR A 193 -2.08 8.75 9.64
CA THR A 193 -2.31 7.32 9.85
C THR A 193 -3.83 7.09 9.94
N LEU A 194 -4.29 5.89 9.62
CA LEU A 194 -5.71 5.55 9.74
C LEU A 194 -6.24 5.83 11.16
N ASN A 195 -5.40 5.64 12.19
CA ASN A 195 -5.73 5.98 13.57
C ASN A 195 -5.94 7.50 13.77
N GLU A 196 -5.07 8.33 13.19
CA GLU A 196 -5.21 9.79 13.23
C GLU A 196 -6.44 10.25 12.45
N PHE A 197 -6.72 9.62 11.30
CA PHE A 197 -7.93 9.86 10.53
C PHE A 197 -9.18 9.55 11.36
N VAL A 198 -9.28 8.35 11.96
CA VAL A 198 -10.43 7.96 12.80
C VAL A 198 -10.60 8.94 13.95
N LEU A 199 -9.51 9.27 14.62
CA LEU A 199 -9.58 10.22 15.73
C LEU A 199 -10.00 11.62 15.26
N SER A 200 -9.48 12.10 14.14
CA SER A 200 -9.88 13.38 13.55
C SER A 200 -11.35 13.39 13.09
N LEU A 201 -11.86 12.24 12.62
CA LEU A 201 -13.26 12.06 12.32
C LEU A 201 -14.11 12.22 13.59
N LEU A 202 -13.72 11.55 14.67
CA LEU A 202 -14.46 11.56 15.96
C LEU A 202 -14.41 12.92 16.69
N THR A 203 -13.27 13.62 16.62
CA THR A 203 -13.04 14.88 17.38
C THR A 203 -13.24 16.15 16.57
N ALA A 204 -13.73 16.08 15.33
CA ALA A 204 -13.97 17.27 14.52
C ALA A 204 -14.96 18.21 15.22
N LYS A 205 -14.47 19.40 15.66
CA LYS A 205 -15.30 20.46 16.20
C LYS A 205 -15.95 21.19 15.04
N VAL A 206 -17.26 21.12 14.96
CA VAL A 206 -18.01 21.78 13.90
C VAL A 206 -19.23 22.45 14.51
N ASN A 207 -19.24 23.77 14.46
CA ASN A 207 -20.27 24.59 15.11
C ASN A 207 -21.37 25.05 14.14
N THR A 208 -21.25 24.71 12.85
CA THR A 208 -22.21 25.11 11.82
C THR A 208 -22.45 24.02 10.80
N VAL A 209 -23.65 23.95 10.20
CA VAL A 209 -23.98 23.00 9.12
C VAL A 209 -23.01 23.13 7.93
N GLN A 210 -22.62 24.38 7.60
CA GLN A 210 -21.64 24.61 6.52
C GLN A 210 -20.26 24.08 6.90
N GLY A 211 -19.84 24.21 8.14
CA GLY A 211 -18.62 23.64 8.67
C GLY A 211 -18.62 22.10 8.60
N ILE A 212 -19.74 21.44 8.93
CA ILE A 212 -19.90 20.00 8.76
C ILE A 212 -19.69 19.63 7.29
N LYS A 213 -20.35 20.30 6.33
CA LYS A 213 -20.20 20.02 4.89
C LYS A 213 -18.74 20.13 4.44
N THR A 214 -18.04 21.17 4.88
CA THR A 214 -16.64 21.40 4.53
C THR A 214 -15.73 20.30 5.14
N SER A 215 -15.93 19.99 6.43
CA SER A 215 -15.21 18.92 7.11
C SER A 215 -15.44 17.57 6.42
N MET A 216 -16.68 17.26 6.03
CA MET A 216 -17.01 16.00 5.36
C MET A 216 -16.40 15.88 3.97
N ARG A 217 -16.30 16.99 3.21
CA ARG A 217 -15.60 16.98 1.92
C ARG A 217 -14.11 16.64 2.09
N LEU A 218 -13.46 17.21 3.10
CA LEU A 218 -12.07 16.89 3.43
C LEU A 218 -11.95 15.43 3.85
N LYS A 219 -12.84 14.93 4.71
CA LYS A 219 -12.83 13.53 5.15
C LYS A 219 -13.15 12.55 4.02
N ALA A 220 -14.01 12.89 3.08
CA ALA A 220 -14.26 12.10 1.88
C ALA A 220 -13.01 12.03 0.99
N SER A 221 -12.27 13.13 0.84
CA SER A 221 -11.00 13.14 0.12
C SER A 221 -9.95 12.26 0.79
N GLU A 222 -9.76 12.39 2.11
CA GLU A 222 -8.85 11.55 2.88
C GLU A 222 -9.24 10.05 2.81
N MET A 223 -10.53 9.74 2.92
CA MET A 223 -11.05 8.37 2.81
C MET A 223 -10.83 7.79 1.40
N ASN A 224 -10.96 8.61 0.37
CA ASN A 224 -10.66 8.19 -1.01
C ASN A 224 -9.18 7.84 -1.18
N GLU A 225 -8.25 8.54 -0.53
CA GLU A 225 -6.83 8.16 -0.53
C GLU A 225 -6.63 6.80 0.16
N PHE A 226 -7.28 6.54 1.29
CA PHE A 226 -7.22 5.22 1.93
C PHE A 226 -7.85 4.12 1.07
N SER A 227 -8.90 4.41 0.31
CA SER A 227 -9.53 3.43 -0.61
C SER A 227 -8.65 3.02 -1.78
N LYS A 228 -7.64 3.82 -2.13
CA LYS A 228 -6.59 3.44 -3.09
C LYS A 228 -5.59 2.43 -2.51
N MET A 229 -5.40 2.47 -1.17
CA MET A 229 -4.42 1.64 -0.46
C MET A 229 -5.01 0.33 0.06
N TYR A 230 -6.31 0.30 0.33
CA TYR A 230 -7.02 -0.83 0.95
C TYR A 230 -8.25 -1.21 0.14
N GLU A 231 -8.51 -2.49 0.01
CA GLU A 231 -9.83 -2.93 -0.47
C GLU A 231 -10.93 -2.46 0.49
N PRO A 232 -12.14 -2.12 0.02
CA PRO A 232 -13.19 -1.51 0.84
C PRO A 232 -13.49 -2.30 2.13
N ASN A 233 -13.62 -3.62 2.04
CA ASN A 233 -13.88 -4.46 3.22
C ASN A 233 -12.67 -4.53 4.18
N GLN A 234 -11.46 -4.44 3.66
CA GLN A 234 -10.23 -4.37 4.44
C GLN A 234 -10.13 -3.04 5.19
N LEU A 235 -10.45 -1.93 4.51
CA LEU A 235 -10.54 -0.60 5.11
C LEU A 235 -11.57 -0.57 6.24
N ARG A 236 -12.77 -1.14 6.02
CA ARG A 236 -13.79 -1.31 7.05
C ARG A 236 -13.26 -2.06 8.28
N GLY A 237 -12.57 -3.19 8.06
CA GLY A 237 -11.99 -3.99 9.14
C GLY A 237 -10.99 -3.20 9.98
N ILE A 238 -10.13 -2.41 9.35
CA ILE A 238 -9.13 -1.58 10.04
C ILE A 238 -9.81 -0.44 10.80
N LEU A 239 -10.78 0.26 10.19
CA LEU A 239 -11.54 1.33 10.86
C LEU A 239 -12.28 0.81 12.09
N ARG A 240 -12.89 -0.37 11.98
CA ARG A 240 -13.55 -1.05 13.09
C ARG A 240 -12.57 -1.39 14.22
N ALA A 241 -11.39 -1.91 13.89
CA ALA A 241 -10.36 -2.20 14.88
C ALA A 241 -9.86 -0.93 15.59
N CYS A 242 -9.63 0.16 14.85
CA CYS A 242 -9.26 1.45 15.44
C CYS A 242 -10.33 1.99 16.38
N LEU A 243 -11.59 1.93 15.99
CA LEU A 243 -12.70 2.38 16.85
C LEU A 243 -12.86 1.52 18.09
N SER A 244 -12.68 0.19 17.96
CA SER A 244 -12.69 -0.73 19.10
C SER A 244 -11.59 -0.41 20.12
N ASP A 245 -10.38 -0.08 19.65
CA ASP A 245 -9.29 0.31 20.52
C ASP A 245 -9.56 1.66 21.22
N ILE A 246 -10.06 2.65 20.48
CA ILE A 246 -10.41 3.96 21.04
C ILE A 246 -11.53 3.81 22.08
N LEU A 247 -12.53 2.98 21.80
CA LEU A 247 -13.62 2.68 22.71
C LEU A 247 -13.11 2.04 24.01
N LEU A 248 -12.23 1.05 23.87
CA LEU A 248 -11.61 0.37 25.01
C LEU A 248 -10.79 1.34 25.87
N ILE A 249 -9.96 2.19 25.26
CA ILE A 249 -9.17 3.21 25.97
C ILE A 249 -10.10 4.16 26.72
N LYS A 250 -11.15 4.67 26.08
CA LYS A 250 -12.11 5.58 26.72
C LYS A 250 -12.83 4.90 27.88
N GLN A 251 -13.21 3.64 27.74
CA GLN A 251 -13.86 2.85 28.81
C GLN A 251 -12.91 2.62 30.00
N LEU A 252 -11.65 2.25 29.73
CA LEU A 252 -10.64 2.06 30.79
C LEU A 252 -10.37 3.36 31.54
N TYR A 253 -10.35 4.50 30.84
CA TYR A 253 -10.23 5.81 31.46
C TYR A 253 -11.43 6.14 32.35
N LEU A 254 -12.65 5.96 31.85
CA LEU A 254 -13.88 6.24 32.60
C LEU A 254 -14.00 5.35 33.86
N ASN A 255 -13.44 4.13 33.81
CA ASN A 255 -13.41 3.20 34.94
C ASN A 255 -12.19 3.42 35.87
N GLY A 256 -11.38 4.44 35.66
CA GLY A 256 -10.21 4.74 36.49
C GLY A 256 -9.06 3.72 36.40
N VAL A 257 -9.01 2.93 35.32
CA VAL A 257 -7.95 1.92 35.08
C VAL A 257 -6.72 2.55 34.42
N ILE A 258 -6.94 3.51 33.55
CA ILE A 258 -5.88 4.33 32.95
C ILE A 258 -6.16 5.81 33.23
N TYR A 259 -5.09 6.61 33.32
CA TYR A 259 -5.18 8.05 33.49
C TYR A 259 -4.55 8.76 32.28
N ASP A 260 -3.52 9.56 32.50
CA ASP A 260 -2.87 10.34 31.43
C ASP A 260 -1.80 9.55 30.67
N SER A 261 -1.52 8.31 31.08
CA SER A 261 -0.56 7.42 30.43
C SER A 261 -0.95 5.96 30.63
N PHE A 262 -0.34 5.06 29.84
CA PHE A 262 -0.48 3.61 30.02
C PHE A 262 0.50 3.06 31.08
N VAL A 263 1.25 3.91 31.77
CA VAL A 263 2.15 3.52 32.86
C VAL A 263 1.34 3.04 34.06
N GLY A 264 1.68 1.86 34.58
CA GLY A 264 0.95 1.26 35.72
C GLY A 264 -0.36 0.55 35.32
N THR A 265 -0.65 0.44 34.03
CA THR A 265 -1.80 -0.38 33.55
C THR A 265 -1.50 -1.87 33.83
N PRO A 266 -2.49 -2.67 34.30
CA PRO A 266 -2.29 -4.09 34.56
C PRO A 266 -1.75 -4.85 33.35
N ASP A 267 -0.81 -5.77 33.57
CA ASP A 267 -0.18 -6.59 32.51
C ASP A 267 -1.16 -7.49 31.76
N GLU A 268 -2.33 -7.77 32.36
CA GLU A 268 -3.42 -8.54 31.75
C GLU A 268 -4.09 -7.86 30.55
N LEU A 269 -3.91 -6.55 30.43
CA LEU A 269 -4.38 -5.79 29.27
C LEU A 269 -3.32 -5.81 28.17
N ASP A 270 -3.74 -6.02 26.92
CA ASP A 270 -2.86 -5.90 25.74
C ASP A 270 -2.40 -4.44 25.53
N VAL A 271 -1.60 -3.96 26.49
CA VAL A 271 -1.07 -2.58 26.53
C VAL A 271 -0.20 -2.31 25.31
N ALA A 272 0.50 -3.31 24.79
CA ALA A 272 1.34 -3.17 23.60
C ALA A 272 0.52 -2.73 22.38
N ARG A 273 -0.69 -3.27 22.23
CA ARG A 273 -1.64 -2.85 21.20
C ARG A 273 -2.13 -1.42 21.41
N LEU A 274 -2.40 -1.02 22.65
CA LEU A 274 -2.93 0.30 22.98
C LEU A 274 -1.86 1.39 23.01
N LYS A 275 -0.59 1.06 23.27
CA LYS A 275 0.54 2.02 23.28
C LYS A 275 0.70 2.81 21.97
N ARG A 276 0.22 2.29 20.85
CA ARG A 276 0.20 3.02 19.59
C ARG A 276 -0.64 4.29 19.64
N TYR A 277 -1.56 4.42 20.60
CA TYR A 277 -2.41 5.59 20.84
C TYR A 277 -1.86 6.53 21.92
N GLU A 278 -0.68 6.28 22.48
CA GLU A 278 -0.14 7.06 23.61
C GLU A 278 -0.09 8.56 23.32
N ARG A 279 0.32 8.94 22.11
CA ARG A 279 0.34 10.35 21.67
C ARG A 279 -1.05 10.95 21.49
N GLN A 280 -2.05 10.14 21.23
CA GLN A 280 -3.43 10.54 21.03
C GLN A 280 -4.27 10.43 22.32
N LEU A 281 -3.71 9.85 23.36
CA LEU A 281 -4.41 9.59 24.61
C LEU A 281 -5.15 10.83 25.15
N PRO A 282 -4.54 12.04 25.24
CA PRO A 282 -5.24 13.23 25.72
C PRO A 282 -6.48 13.61 24.91
N ARG A 283 -6.47 13.32 23.60
CA ARG A 283 -7.63 13.55 22.72
C ARG A 283 -8.71 12.50 22.89
N ILE A 284 -8.33 11.25 23.18
CA ILE A 284 -9.27 10.13 23.36
C ILE A 284 -10.00 10.29 24.68
N VAL A 285 -9.27 10.63 25.76
CA VAL A 285 -9.86 10.75 27.11
C VAL A 285 -10.56 12.09 27.33
N GLY A 286 -10.24 13.11 26.52
CA GLY A 286 -10.81 14.46 26.63
C GLY A 286 -12.32 14.50 26.50
N GLU A 287 -12.95 15.56 27.04
CA GLU A 287 -14.39 15.79 27.04
C GLU A 287 -14.96 16.00 25.63
N ASP A 288 -14.14 16.50 24.70
CA ASP A 288 -14.52 16.73 23.31
C ASP A 288 -14.92 15.42 22.54
N LEU A 289 -14.56 14.25 23.11
CA LEU A 289 -14.90 12.95 22.57
C LEU A 289 -15.79 12.16 23.56
N PRO A 290 -17.11 12.34 23.54
CA PRO A 290 -18.01 11.57 24.37
C PRO A 290 -18.04 10.09 23.96
N TYR A 291 -18.15 9.21 24.96
CA TYR A 291 -18.20 7.75 24.78
C TYR A 291 -19.32 7.33 23.79
N GLU A 292 -20.48 7.92 23.92
CA GLU A 292 -21.67 7.64 23.11
C GLU A 292 -21.41 7.89 21.63
N ARG A 293 -20.64 8.93 21.29
CA ARG A 293 -20.25 9.20 19.89
C ARG A 293 -19.42 8.05 19.30
N ILE A 294 -18.46 7.55 20.04
CA ILE A 294 -17.62 6.43 19.59
C ILE A 294 -18.50 5.18 19.35
N VAL A 295 -19.41 4.90 20.28
CA VAL A 295 -20.36 3.78 20.19
C VAL A 295 -21.27 3.91 18.96
N ARG A 296 -21.82 5.12 18.71
CA ARG A 296 -22.68 5.36 17.55
C ARG A 296 -21.92 5.15 16.23
N VAL A 297 -20.71 5.70 16.11
CA VAL A 297 -19.89 5.52 14.89
C VAL A 297 -19.47 4.06 14.70
N TYR A 298 -19.17 3.35 15.78
CA TYR A 298 -18.88 1.91 15.74
C TYR A 298 -20.09 1.10 15.24
N LYS A 299 -21.29 1.41 15.72
CA LYS A 299 -22.55 0.79 15.25
C LYS A 299 -22.77 1.08 13.77
N LEU A 300 -22.58 2.33 13.35
CA LEU A 300 -22.76 2.76 11.98
C LEU A 300 -21.89 1.96 10.98
N ILE A 301 -20.60 1.72 11.30
CA ILE A 301 -19.73 0.87 10.47
C ILE A 301 -20.28 -0.56 10.34
N ASN A 302 -20.90 -1.07 11.39
CA ASN A 302 -21.50 -2.42 11.37
C ASN A 302 -22.83 -2.45 10.59
N GLU A 303 -23.64 -1.40 10.66
CA GLU A 303 -24.94 -1.28 9.96
C GLU A 303 -24.77 -1.21 8.44
N VAL A 304 -23.73 -0.54 7.94
CA VAL A 304 -23.41 -0.52 6.49
C VAL A 304 -23.07 -1.91 5.95
N GLY A 305 -22.71 -2.85 6.84
CA GLY A 305 -22.46 -4.24 6.47
C GLY A 305 -21.09 -4.45 5.80
N VAL A 306 -21.01 -5.34 4.82
CA VAL A 306 -19.78 -5.63 4.07
C VAL A 306 -19.57 -4.56 3.02
N TRP A 307 -18.45 -3.86 3.07
CA TRP A 307 -18.09 -2.87 2.06
C TRP A 307 -17.52 -3.56 0.82
N ARG A 308 -18.22 -3.43 -0.29
CA ARG A 308 -17.86 -4.07 -1.56
C ARG A 308 -17.13 -3.13 -2.51
N ASP A 309 -17.48 -1.87 -2.44
CA ASP A 309 -16.97 -0.83 -3.33
C ASP A 309 -16.92 0.55 -2.65
N ASN A 310 -16.53 1.57 -3.41
CA ASN A 310 -16.48 2.94 -2.93
C ASN A 310 -17.86 3.53 -2.59
N ILE A 311 -18.95 2.97 -3.09
CA ILE A 311 -20.31 3.42 -2.79
C ILE A 311 -20.61 3.14 -1.31
N ASP A 312 -20.22 1.98 -0.79
CA ASP A 312 -20.39 1.64 0.62
C ASP A 312 -19.57 2.57 1.53
N ILE A 313 -18.38 2.95 1.10
CA ILE A 313 -17.54 3.94 1.79
C ILE A 313 -18.26 5.30 1.84
N MET A 314 -18.80 5.74 0.72
CA MET A 314 -19.54 7.01 0.64
C MET A 314 -20.84 6.96 1.44
N LYS A 315 -21.52 5.82 1.46
CA LYS A 315 -22.70 5.59 2.31
C LYS A 315 -22.37 5.74 3.79
N PHE A 316 -21.27 5.13 4.24
CA PHE A 316 -20.79 5.31 5.62
C PHE A 316 -20.54 6.79 5.96
N LEU A 317 -19.84 7.51 5.09
CA LEU A 317 -19.56 8.93 5.30
C LEU A 317 -20.83 9.78 5.32
N TYR A 318 -21.81 9.48 4.47
CA TYR A 318 -23.10 10.16 4.46
C TYR A 318 -23.88 9.93 5.76
N LEU A 319 -23.97 8.69 6.22
CA LEU A 319 -24.64 8.37 7.49
C LEU A 319 -23.93 9.00 8.69
N TYR A 320 -22.59 9.04 8.65
CA TYR A 320 -21.82 9.77 9.65
C TYR A 320 -22.11 11.28 9.63
N TYR A 321 -22.27 11.87 8.45
CA TYR A 321 -22.67 13.27 8.32
C TYR A 321 -24.04 13.54 8.95
N GLU A 322 -25.04 12.70 8.69
CA GLU A 322 -26.37 12.85 9.29
C GLU A 322 -26.31 12.71 10.83
N LEU A 323 -25.55 11.75 11.33
CA LEU A 323 -25.29 11.57 12.77
C LEU A 323 -24.76 12.86 13.41
N ARG A 324 -23.76 13.48 12.78
CA ARG A 324 -23.14 14.72 13.28
C ARG A 324 -24.09 15.92 13.24
N LYS A 325 -24.97 15.96 12.26
CA LYS A 325 -26.02 16.98 12.13
C LYS A 325 -27.07 16.85 13.23
N GLU A 326 -27.48 15.62 13.56
CA GLU A 326 -28.41 15.34 14.66
C GLU A 326 -27.84 15.78 16.01
N GLU A 327 -26.56 15.46 16.29
CA GLU A 327 -25.89 15.90 17.52
C GLU A 327 -25.95 17.44 17.70
N MET A 328 -25.78 18.19 16.60
CA MET A 328 -25.85 19.67 16.66
C MET A 328 -27.27 20.23 16.89
N VAL A 329 -28.29 19.50 16.47
CA VAL A 329 -29.69 19.95 16.64
C VAL A 329 -30.18 19.59 18.06
N GLY A 330 -29.69 18.47 18.60
CA GLY A 330 -30.04 18.00 19.94
C GLY A 330 -29.40 18.81 21.09
N ASP A 331 -28.31 19.51 20.81
CA ASP A 331 -27.60 20.38 21.79
C ASP A 331 -28.17 21.82 21.84
N ARG A 332 -29.27 22.11 21.15
CA ARG A 332 -30.01 23.38 21.22
C ARG A 332 -31.29 23.21 22.02
#